data_f98452473a53af827b0745866cdc0f87
#
_entry.id   f98452473a53af827b0745866cdc0f87
#
_cell.length_a   1.000
_cell.length_b   1.000
_cell.length_c   1.000
_cell.angle_alpha   90.00
_cell.angle_beta   90.00
_cell.angle_gamma   90.00
#
_symmetry.space_group_name_H-M   'P 1'
#
loop_
_entity.id
_entity.type
_entity.pdbx_description
1 polymer ?
#
loop_
_entity_poly.entity_id
_entity_poly.type
_entity_poly.pdbx_seq_one_letter_code
_entity_poly.pdbx_strand_id
1 'polypeptide(L)'
;DILVINPLYALWETDLSDHLFAAAAHTGKTELSNNVNRIRLKTDHDYYNSGVLLMNLKKGRVMIRREEIFAFVAEHGSELFLPDQDVLNALYGSEVLALDDAIWNYDARNYRNYLLRSGGVRDMKWVMQQTSILHFCGRAKPWKHGYKYRFGLLYQHYVQLTKRFLPDHKECISL
;
A
#
# COMPACT_ATOMS: atom_id res chain seq x y z
N ASP A 1 -4.41 5.04 7.20
CA ASP A 1 -4.83 3.70 6.75
C ASP A 1 -3.77 2.62 7.01
N ILE A 2 -2.61 2.97 7.53
CA ILE A 2 -1.49 2.04 7.79
C ILE A 2 -1.19 1.94 9.29
N LEU A 3 -0.64 0.80 9.69
CA LEU A 3 -0.08 0.55 11.01
C LEU A 3 1.31 -0.06 10.83
N VAL A 4 2.34 0.61 11.33
CA VAL A 4 3.72 0.12 11.35
C VAL A 4 3.87 -0.77 12.58
N ILE A 5 4.24 -2.05 12.38
CA ILE A 5 4.37 -3.05 13.45
C ILE A 5 5.79 -3.59 13.61
N ASN A 6 6.66 -3.37 12.63
CA ASN A 6 8.08 -3.72 12.67
C ASN A 6 8.92 -2.59 12.04
N PRO A 7 10.25 -2.58 12.25
CA PRO A 7 11.14 -1.54 11.76
C PRO A 7 11.07 -1.33 10.25
N LEU A 8 11.25 -0.07 9.81
CA LEU A 8 11.27 0.33 8.40
C LEU A 8 12.67 0.51 7.83
N TYR A 9 13.71 0.21 8.60
CA TYR A 9 15.09 0.49 8.21
C TYR A 9 15.46 -0.14 6.86
N ALA A 10 15.14 -1.42 6.66
CA ALA A 10 15.45 -2.12 5.41
C ALA A 10 14.68 -1.55 4.20
N LEU A 11 13.49 -0.99 4.39
CA LEU A 11 12.78 -0.26 3.33
C LEU A 11 13.51 1.05 3.00
N TRP A 12 13.95 1.78 4.04
CA TRP A 12 14.65 3.05 3.87
C TRP A 12 15.99 2.89 3.15
N GLU A 13 16.68 1.77 3.37
CA GLU A 13 17.96 1.44 2.74
C GLU A 13 17.83 0.79 1.35
N THR A 14 16.61 0.65 0.83
CA THR A 14 16.38 0.12 -0.51
C THR A 14 17.04 1.03 -1.55
N ASP A 15 17.92 0.48 -2.37
CA ASP A 15 18.56 1.21 -3.45
C ASP A 15 17.55 1.52 -4.58
N LEU A 16 17.35 2.81 -4.83
CA LEU A 16 16.51 3.34 -5.89
C LEU A 16 17.31 4.05 -7.00
N SER A 17 18.62 3.78 -7.14
CA SER A 17 19.45 4.49 -8.13
C SER A 17 18.87 4.38 -9.55
N ASP A 18 18.33 3.22 -9.93
CA ASP A 18 17.75 2.96 -11.24
C ASP A 18 16.23 3.17 -11.32
N HIS A 19 15.55 3.38 -10.18
CA HIS A 19 14.10 3.49 -10.10
C HIS A 19 13.64 4.85 -9.55
N LEU A 20 12.44 5.26 -9.96
CA LEU A 20 11.78 6.46 -9.44
C LEU A 20 11.08 6.18 -8.12
N PHE A 21 10.46 5.00 -8.02
CA PHE A 21 9.71 4.55 -6.85
C PHE A 21 10.09 3.13 -6.45
N ALA A 22 9.79 2.75 -5.20
CA ALA A 22 9.55 1.36 -4.84
C ALA A 22 8.14 1.24 -4.24
N ALA A 23 7.39 0.23 -4.67
CA ALA A 23 6.03 -0.01 -4.25
C ALA A 23 5.66 -1.49 -4.33
N ALA A 24 4.62 -1.89 -3.61
CA ALA A 24 4.11 -3.25 -3.65
C ALA A 24 2.86 -3.33 -4.53
N ALA A 25 2.78 -4.39 -5.34
CA ALA A 25 1.55 -4.77 -6.02
C ALA A 25 0.78 -5.74 -5.15
N HIS A 26 -0.50 -5.43 -4.82
CA HIS A 26 -1.36 -6.38 -4.11
C HIS A 26 -1.83 -7.50 -5.04
N THR A 27 -0.93 -8.40 -5.36
CA THR A 27 -1.21 -9.57 -6.21
C THR A 27 -2.10 -10.61 -5.52
N GLY A 28 -2.31 -10.46 -4.20
CA GLY A 28 -3.06 -11.40 -3.37
C GLY A 28 -4.57 -11.44 -3.58
N LYS A 29 -5.17 -10.52 -4.31
CA LYS A 29 -6.63 -10.54 -4.53
C LYS A 29 -7.06 -11.41 -5.70
N THR A 30 -6.29 -11.42 -6.74
CA THR A 30 -6.36 -12.34 -7.88
C THR A 30 -5.39 -11.81 -8.94
N GLU A 31 -4.63 -12.66 -9.57
CA GLU A 31 -3.95 -12.34 -10.83
C GLU A 31 -4.90 -11.65 -11.82
N LEU A 32 -6.19 -12.01 -11.74
CA LEU A 32 -7.25 -11.44 -12.56
C LEU A 32 -7.40 -9.91 -12.37
N SER A 33 -7.41 -9.39 -11.12
CA SER A 33 -7.55 -7.94 -10.92
C SER A 33 -6.30 -7.16 -11.33
N ASN A 34 -5.11 -7.75 -11.19
CA ASN A 34 -3.87 -7.17 -11.69
C ASN A 34 -3.88 -7.12 -13.24
N ASN A 35 -4.25 -8.23 -13.86
CA ASN A 35 -4.36 -8.31 -15.33
C ASN A 35 -5.42 -7.38 -15.91
N VAL A 36 -6.58 -7.24 -15.27
CA VAL A 36 -7.62 -6.27 -15.70
C VAL A 36 -7.09 -4.85 -15.67
N ASN A 37 -6.36 -4.45 -14.62
CA ASN A 37 -5.78 -3.11 -14.53
C ASN A 37 -4.66 -2.89 -15.57
N ARG A 38 -3.81 -3.90 -15.79
CA ARG A 38 -2.78 -3.85 -16.86
C ARG A 38 -3.41 -3.63 -18.24
N ILE A 39 -4.46 -4.40 -18.56
CA ILE A 39 -5.17 -4.26 -19.85
C ILE A 39 -5.82 -2.87 -19.96
N ARG A 40 -6.50 -2.42 -18.89
CA ARG A 40 -7.20 -1.13 -18.85
C ARG A 40 -6.23 0.05 -19.04
N LEU A 41 -5.08 0.01 -18.35
CA LEU A 41 -4.06 1.06 -18.41
C LEU A 41 -3.06 0.83 -19.56
N LYS A 42 -3.18 -0.27 -20.31
CA LYS A 42 -2.26 -0.67 -21.39
C LYS A 42 -0.80 -0.74 -20.95
N THR A 43 -0.57 -1.32 -19.75
CA THR A 43 0.76 -1.47 -19.15
C THR A 43 1.20 -2.93 -19.17
N ASP A 44 2.51 -3.17 -19.14
CA ASP A 44 3.14 -4.50 -19.13
C ASP A 44 3.72 -4.89 -17.76
N HIS A 45 3.66 -3.99 -16.80
CA HIS A 45 4.11 -4.19 -15.41
C HIS A 45 2.94 -4.47 -14.46
N ASP A 46 3.24 -4.89 -13.23
CA ASP A 46 2.25 -5.08 -12.18
C ASP A 46 1.58 -3.77 -11.77
N TYR A 47 0.32 -3.88 -11.30
CA TYR A 47 -0.43 -2.73 -10.81
C TYR A 47 -0.09 -2.45 -9.36
N TYR A 48 0.77 -1.46 -9.13
CA TYR A 48 1.29 -1.09 -7.82
C TYR A 48 0.28 -0.27 -7.00
N ASN A 49 0.29 -0.50 -5.68
CA ASN A 49 -0.53 0.25 -4.75
C ASN A 49 0.15 1.55 -4.32
N SER A 50 -0.55 2.68 -4.40
CA SER A 50 -0.05 4.01 -4.06
C SER A 50 0.02 4.31 -2.55
N GLY A 51 -0.49 3.43 -1.69
CA GLY A 51 -0.61 3.68 -0.24
C GLY A 51 0.71 3.61 0.53
N VAL A 52 1.73 2.93 -0.01
CA VAL A 52 3.10 2.90 0.53
C VAL A 52 4.07 3.04 -0.62
N LEU A 53 4.79 4.16 -0.64
CA LEU A 53 5.76 4.51 -1.67
C LEU A 53 7.09 4.94 -1.04
N LEU A 54 8.19 4.35 -1.51
CA LEU A 54 9.52 4.92 -1.35
C LEU A 54 9.87 5.69 -2.62
N MET A 55 10.37 6.92 -2.51
CA MET A 55 10.60 7.82 -3.63
C MET A 55 12.07 8.23 -3.75
N ASN A 56 12.63 8.13 -4.94
CA ASN A 56 13.88 8.81 -5.29
C ASN A 56 13.58 10.28 -5.62
N LEU A 57 13.67 11.16 -4.61
CA LEU A 57 13.33 12.58 -4.77
C LEU A 57 14.22 13.32 -5.78
N LYS A 58 15.48 12.89 -5.95
CA LYS A 58 16.39 13.48 -6.92
C LYS A 58 15.91 13.18 -8.34
N LYS A 59 15.59 11.92 -8.62
CA LYS A 59 15.06 11.45 -9.91
C LYS A 59 13.66 12.04 -10.16
N GLY A 60 12.82 12.11 -9.12
CA GLY A 60 11.46 12.64 -9.19
C GLY A 60 11.39 14.10 -9.62
N ARG A 61 12.31 14.94 -9.15
CA ARG A 61 12.38 16.37 -9.57
C ARG A 61 12.64 16.56 -11.06
N VAL A 62 13.24 15.57 -11.72
CA VAL A 62 13.56 15.61 -13.16
C VAL A 62 12.47 14.94 -13.99
N MET A 63 11.94 13.80 -13.49
CA MET A 63 11.04 12.95 -14.27
C MET A 63 9.56 13.29 -14.10
N ILE A 64 9.14 13.70 -12.87
CA ILE A 64 7.74 13.98 -12.62
C ILE A 64 7.39 15.37 -13.11
N ARG A 65 6.56 15.43 -14.16
CA ARG A 65 6.09 16.68 -14.76
C ARG A 65 4.61 16.88 -14.49
N ARG A 66 4.30 17.99 -13.87
CA ARG A 66 2.93 18.36 -13.51
C ARG A 66 2.02 18.41 -14.75
N GLU A 67 2.54 18.94 -15.84
CA GLU A 67 1.82 19.11 -17.11
C GLU A 67 1.40 17.76 -17.69
N GLU A 68 2.27 16.75 -17.62
CA GLU A 68 1.96 15.37 -18.09
C GLU A 68 0.86 14.73 -17.26
N ILE A 69 0.92 14.89 -15.93
CA ILE A 69 -0.11 14.39 -15.02
C ILE A 69 -1.47 15.03 -15.33
N PHE A 70 -1.52 16.35 -15.48
CA PHE A 70 -2.77 17.04 -15.80
C PHE A 70 -3.31 16.70 -17.19
N ALA A 71 -2.45 16.58 -18.19
CA ALA A 71 -2.84 16.15 -19.53
C ALA A 71 -3.44 14.74 -19.49
N PHE A 72 -2.79 13.80 -18.81
CA PHE A 72 -3.30 12.43 -18.65
C PHE A 72 -4.66 12.41 -17.94
N VAL A 73 -4.81 13.15 -16.85
CA VAL A 73 -6.09 13.23 -16.11
C VAL A 73 -7.18 13.91 -16.94
N ALA A 74 -6.85 14.92 -17.74
CA ALA A 74 -7.81 15.58 -18.63
C ALA A 74 -8.31 14.63 -19.73
N GLU A 75 -7.42 13.78 -20.26
CA GLU A 75 -7.76 12.82 -21.32
C GLU A 75 -8.50 11.58 -20.78
N HIS A 76 -8.04 11.02 -19.66
CA HIS A 76 -8.49 9.72 -19.16
C HIS A 76 -9.31 9.78 -17.85
N GLY A 77 -9.59 10.97 -17.33
CA GLY A 77 -10.16 11.11 -15.97
C GLY A 77 -11.47 10.36 -15.75
N SER A 78 -12.32 10.22 -16.77
CA SER A 78 -13.57 9.45 -16.70
C SER A 78 -13.36 7.92 -16.61
N GLU A 79 -12.18 7.43 -16.96
CA GLU A 79 -11.82 6.00 -16.96
C GLU A 79 -11.05 5.57 -15.71
N LEU A 80 -10.65 6.53 -14.86
CA LEU A 80 -9.88 6.27 -13.65
C LEU A 80 -10.75 5.73 -12.53
N PHE A 81 -10.41 4.55 -11.98
CA PHE A 81 -11.11 3.93 -10.85
C PHE A 81 -10.50 4.34 -9.50
N LEU A 82 -9.18 4.42 -9.45
CA LEU A 82 -8.38 4.89 -8.31
C LEU A 82 -7.42 5.95 -8.86
N PRO A 83 -7.86 7.21 -8.96
CA PRO A 83 -7.18 8.23 -9.78
C PRO A 83 -5.69 8.39 -9.46
N ASP A 84 -5.31 8.49 -8.19
CA ASP A 84 -3.92 8.60 -7.75
C ASP A 84 -3.09 7.37 -8.11
N GLN A 85 -3.62 6.18 -7.87
CA GLN A 85 -2.98 4.91 -8.15
C GLN A 85 -2.93 4.62 -9.66
N ASP A 86 -3.98 4.95 -10.39
CA ASP A 86 -4.04 4.78 -11.86
C ASP A 86 -3.03 5.68 -12.55
N VAL A 87 -2.91 6.95 -12.14
CA VAL A 87 -1.91 7.89 -12.66
C VAL A 87 -0.49 7.41 -12.37
N LEU A 88 -0.21 6.95 -11.14
CA LEU A 88 1.09 6.39 -10.78
C LEU A 88 1.46 5.24 -11.71
N ASN A 89 0.55 4.28 -11.91
CA ASN A 89 0.81 3.10 -12.72
C ASN A 89 0.90 3.42 -14.21
N ALA A 90 0.04 4.27 -14.74
CA ALA A 90 0.02 4.60 -16.15
C ALA A 90 1.27 5.39 -16.60
N LEU A 91 1.72 6.35 -15.78
CA LEU A 91 2.81 7.25 -16.17
C LEU A 91 4.19 6.77 -15.69
N TYR A 92 4.25 6.08 -14.54
CA TYR A 92 5.52 5.80 -13.87
C TYR A 92 5.67 4.35 -13.43
N GLY A 93 4.74 3.47 -13.75
CA GLY A 93 4.77 2.09 -13.27
C GLY A 93 5.99 1.28 -13.75
N SER A 94 6.53 1.58 -14.94
CA SER A 94 7.79 1.01 -15.44
C SER A 94 9.03 1.42 -14.64
N GLU A 95 8.95 2.53 -13.91
CA GLU A 95 10.00 3.09 -13.06
C GLU A 95 9.87 2.64 -11.58
N VAL A 96 9.05 1.62 -11.30
CA VAL A 96 8.80 1.12 -9.95
C VAL A 96 9.60 -0.14 -9.68
N LEU A 97 10.43 -0.12 -8.63
CA LEU A 97 11.01 -1.32 -8.03
C LEU A 97 9.93 -2.06 -7.24
N ALA A 98 9.69 -3.33 -7.59
CA ALA A 98 8.69 -4.14 -6.90
C ALA A 98 9.14 -4.53 -5.50
N LEU A 99 8.28 -4.27 -4.50
CA LEU A 99 8.46 -4.69 -3.11
C LEU A 99 7.57 -5.88 -2.77
N ASP A 100 8.00 -6.74 -1.82
CA ASP A 100 7.13 -7.79 -1.26
C ASP A 100 5.97 -7.14 -0.47
N ASP A 101 4.75 -7.29 -0.99
CA ASP A 101 3.54 -6.74 -0.37
C ASP A 101 3.28 -7.33 1.02
N ALA A 102 3.68 -8.57 1.26
CA ALA A 102 3.50 -9.22 2.56
C ALA A 102 4.38 -8.60 3.67
N ILE A 103 5.46 -7.92 3.32
CA ILE A 103 6.36 -7.24 4.26
C ILE A 103 6.02 -5.75 4.36
N TRP A 104 5.94 -5.08 3.21
CA TRP A 104 5.95 -3.62 3.15
C TRP A 104 4.59 -2.96 2.93
N ASN A 105 3.57 -3.72 2.54
CA ASN A 105 2.24 -3.19 2.28
C ASN A 105 1.17 -4.29 2.39
N TYR A 106 1.15 -4.97 3.55
CA TYR A 106 0.28 -6.11 3.79
C TYR A 106 -1.20 -5.70 3.83
N ASP A 107 -2.02 -6.17 2.88
CA ASP A 107 -3.47 -5.92 2.93
C ASP A 107 -4.11 -6.67 4.11
N ALA A 108 -4.44 -5.93 5.16
CA ALA A 108 -4.96 -6.47 6.41
C ALA A 108 -6.28 -7.28 6.27
N ARG A 109 -6.97 -7.19 5.11
CA ARG A 109 -8.19 -7.93 4.80
C ARG A 109 -7.91 -9.34 4.27
N ASN A 110 -6.71 -9.56 3.70
CA ASN A 110 -6.42 -10.69 2.84
C ASN A 110 -5.59 -11.80 3.51
N TYR A 111 -5.57 -11.89 4.84
CA TYR A 111 -4.80 -12.89 5.59
C TYR A 111 -4.90 -14.31 5.03
N ARG A 112 -6.12 -14.78 4.71
CA ARG A 112 -6.32 -16.15 4.17
C ARG A 112 -5.62 -16.35 2.83
N ASN A 113 -5.60 -15.34 1.97
CA ASN A 113 -4.95 -15.43 0.67
C ASN A 113 -3.43 -15.50 0.82
N TYR A 114 -2.83 -14.68 1.70
CA TYR A 114 -1.40 -14.76 1.99
C TYR A 114 -1.01 -16.12 2.57
N LEU A 115 -1.80 -16.64 3.50
CA LEU A 115 -1.57 -17.97 4.10
C LEU A 115 -1.63 -19.07 3.04
N LEU A 116 -2.67 -19.11 2.20
CA LEU A 116 -2.86 -20.13 1.16
C LEU A 116 -1.75 -20.07 0.09
N ARG A 117 -1.43 -18.89 -0.42
CA ARG A 117 -0.41 -18.71 -1.46
C ARG A 117 1.00 -19.09 -1.00
N SER A 118 1.27 -18.96 0.29
CA SER A 118 2.55 -19.35 0.88
C SER A 118 2.60 -20.80 1.34
N GLY A 119 1.59 -21.61 1.02
CA GLY A 119 1.52 -22.99 1.51
C GLY A 119 1.44 -23.10 3.04
N GLY A 120 0.87 -22.09 3.71
CA GLY A 120 0.75 -22.04 5.16
C GLY A 120 1.90 -21.33 5.88
N VAL A 121 2.95 -20.93 5.19
CA VAL A 121 4.15 -20.31 5.79
C VAL A 121 3.86 -18.91 6.37
N ARG A 122 3.10 -18.07 5.66
CA ARG A 122 2.75 -16.72 6.10
C ARG A 122 1.58 -16.74 7.08
N ASP A 123 1.75 -17.45 8.19
CA ASP A 123 0.79 -17.52 9.30
C ASP A 123 0.80 -16.23 10.15
N MET A 124 0.02 -16.21 11.22
CA MET A 124 -0.06 -15.04 12.12
C MET A 124 1.28 -14.73 12.79
N LYS A 125 2.04 -15.76 13.18
CA LYS A 125 3.37 -15.59 13.78
C LYS A 125 4.33 -14.96 12.79
N TRP A 126 4.31 -15.45 11.55
CA TRP A 126 5.12 -14.87 10.48
C TRP A 126 4.77 -13.40 10.24
N VAL A 127 3.47 -13.07 10.14
CA VAL A 127 3.03 -11.68 9.94
C VAL A 127 3.54 -10.78 11.07
N MET A 128 3.39 -11.19 12.33
CA MET A 128 3.86 -10.41 13.48
C MET A 128 5.37 -10.22 13.52
N GLN A 129 6.14 -11.12 12.93
CA GLN A 129 7.60 -11.08 12.95
C GLN A 129 8.22 -10.44 11.70
N GLN A 130 7.55 -10.54 10.55
CA GLN A 130 8.14 -10.19 9.26
C GLN A 130 7.45 -9.01 8.57
N THR A 131 6.14 -8.83 8.77
CA THR A 131 5.42 -7.70 8.17
C THR A 131 5.76 -6.41 8.89
N SER A 132 6.21 -5.39 8.16
CA SER A 132 6.50 -4.07 8.74
C SER A 132 5.30 -3.14 8.67
N ILE A 133 4.53 -3.17 7.58
CA ILE A 133 3.39 -2.29 7.39
C ILE A 133 2.12 -3.10 7.12
N LEU A 134 1.12 -2.95 8.01
CA LEU A 134 -0.25 -3.39 7.76
C LEU A 134 -1.03 -2.24 7.12
N HIS A 135 -1.63 -2.49 5.97
CA HIS A 135 -2.46 -1.53 5.27
C HIS A 135 -3.94 -1.92 5.34
N PHE A 136 -4.75 -1.08 5.96
CA PHE A 136 -6.19 -1.27 6.07
C PHE A 136 -6.90 -0.74 4.82
N CYS A 137 -6.68 -1.42 3.70
CA CYS A 137 -7.21 -1.03 2.39
C CYS A 137 -8.74 -1.05 2.33
N GLY A 138 -9.31 -0.24 1.41
CA GLY A 138 -10.73 -0.22 1.10
C GLY A 138 -11.60 0.51 2.12
N ARG A 139 -12.93 0.33 2.03
CA ARG A 139 -13.93 1.11 2.79
C ARG A 139 -14.08 0.68 4.25
N ALA A 140 -13.83 -0.60 4.56
CA ALA A 140 -13.88 -1.11 5.94
C ALA A 140 -12.61 -0.69 6.68
N LYS A 141 -12.77 0.02 7.77
CA LYS A 141 -11.65 0.59 8.54
C LYS A 141 -11.70 0.14 10.00
N PRO A 142 -10.55 -0.14 10.67
CA PRO A 142 -10.51 -0.68 12.03
C PRO A 142 -11.01 0.31 13.10
N TRP A 143 -11.14 1.58 12.78
CA TRP A 143 -11.74 2.61 13.64
C TRP A 143 -13.25 2.79 13.43
N LYS A 144 -13.85 2.09 12.45
CA LYS A 144 -15.29 2.11 12.20
C LYS A 144 -15.97 0.91 12.85
N HIS A 145 -17.22 1.11 13.28
CA HIS A 145 -18.04 0.01 13.79
C HIS A 145 -18.19 -1.12 12.77
N GLY A 146 -18.16 -2.36 13.26
CA GLY A 146 -18.38 -3.55 12.41
C GLY A 146 -17.16 -4.03 11.61
N TYR A 147 -15.94 -3.55 11.90
CA TYR A 147 -14.74 -4.09 11.30
C TYR A 147 -14.53 -5.57 11.67
N LYS A 148 -14.49 -6.46 10.66
CA LYS A 148 -14.52 -7.93 10.85
C LYS A 148 -13.17 -8.62 10.59
N TYR A 149 -12.15 -7.89 10.14
CA TYR A 149 -10.87 -8.49 9.79
C TYR A 149 -9.95 -8.64 11.00
N ARG A 150 -9.08 -9.65 10.96
CA ARG A 150 -8.25 -10.11 12.10
C ARG A 150 -7.44 -9.00 12.77
N PHE A 151 -6.82 -8.14 11.97
CA PHE A 151 -5.91 -7.11 12.47
C PHE A 151 -6.61 -5.90 13.12
N GLY A 152 -7.93 -5.89 13.20
CA GLY A 152 -8.67 -4.86 13.92
C GLY A 152 -8.33 -4.81 15.41
N LEU A 153 -8.14 -5.95 16.07
CA LEU A 153 -7.73 -6.01 17.48
C LEU A 153 -6.32 -5.43 17.68
N LEU A 154 -5.39 -5.72 16.76
CA LEU A 154 -4.05 -5.16 16.82
C LEU A 154 -4.09 -3.63 16.66
N TYR A 155 -4.88 -3.12 15.73
CA TYR A 155 -5.09 -1.68 15.59
C TYR A 155 -5.62 -1.05 16.88
N GLN A 156 -6.64 -1.64 17.50
CA GLN A 156 -7.22 -1.14 18.76
C GLN A 156 -6.19 -1.17 19.91
N HIS A 157 -5.33 -2.17 19.95
CA HIS A 157 -4.24 -2.25 20.93
C HIS A 157 -3.28 -1.04 20.77
N TYR A 158 -2.85 -0.72 19.55
CA TYR A 158 -2.00 0.45 19.31
C TYR A 158 -2.70 1.78 19.64
N VAL A 159 -4.00 1.90 19.36
CA VAL A 159 -4.79 3.07 19.78
C VAL A 159 -4.78 3.22 21.31
N GLN A 160 -4.93 2.11 22.06
CA GLN A 160 -4.86 2.15 23.52
C GLN A 160 -3.48 2.53 24.04
N LEU A 161 -2.41 2.02 23.42
CA LEU A 161 -1.04 2.42 23.75
C LEU A 161 -0.82 3.93 23.51
N THR A 162 -1.23 4.44 22.38
CA THR A 162 -1.11 5.87 22.05
C THR A 162 -1.80 6.75 23.08
N LYS A 163 -2.99 6.36 23.55
CA LYS A 163 -3.73 7.10 24.60
C LYS A 163 -2.99 7.16 25.94
N ARG A 164 -2.13 6.18 26.23
CA ARG A 164 -1.31 6.19 27.46
C ARG A 164 -0.15 7.19 27.37
N PHE A 165 0.37 7.41 26.16
CA PHE A 165 1.51 8.31 25.93
C PHE A 165 1.11 9.74 25.59
N LEU A 166 -0.13 9.94 25.09
CA LEU A 166 -0.67 11.22 24.67
C LEU A 166 -2.03 11.50 25.33
N PRO A 167 -2.08 11.65 26.68
CA PRO A 167 -3.34 11.74 27.43
C PRO A 167 -4.19 12.98 27.08
N ASP A 168 -3.57 14.08 26.63
CA ASP A 168 -4.23 15.36 26.42
C ASP A 168 -4.83 15.56 25.00
N HIS A 169 -4.63 14.65 24.08
CA HIS A 169 -5.24 14.70 22.76
C HIS A 169 -6.62 14.03 22.71
N LYS A 170 -7.54 14.45 23.59
CA LYS A 170 -8.93 13.93 23.61
C LYS A 170 -9.73 14.30 22.36
N GLU A 171 -9.31 15.29 21.59
CA GLU A 171 -10.09 15.82 20.46
C GLU A 171 -9.77 15.21 19.09
N CYS A 172 -8.65 14.49 18.93
CA CYS A 172 -8.25 13.96 17.62
C CYS A 172 -8.82 12.58 17.25
N ILE A 173 -9.59 11.94 18.13
CA ILE A 173 -10.08 10.55 17.93
C ILE A 173 -11.60 10.42 18.03
N SER A 174 -12.33 11.51 17.96
CA SER A 174 -13.78 11.50 17.74
C SER A 174 -14.05 11.53 16.22
N LEU A 175 -13.88 10.42 15.56
CA LEU A 175 -14.35 10.16 14.19
C LEU A 175 -15.38 9.04 14.21
#